data_d690cdf915d77067575391a7a6679721
#
_entry.id   d690cdf915d77067575391a7a6679721
#
_cell.length_a   1.000
_cell.length_b   1.000
_cell.length_c   1.000
_cell.angle_alpha   90.00
_cell.angle_beta   90.00
_cell.angle_gamma   90.00
#
_symmetry.space_group_name_H-M   'P 1'
#
loop_
_entity.id
_entity.type
_entity.pdbx_description
1 polymer ?
#
loop_
_entity_poly.entity_id
_entity_poly.type
_entity_poly.pdbx_seq_one_letter_code
_entity_poly.pdbx_strand_id
1 'polypeptide(L)'
;MKNALRFDVKAMVDRYALPLRLRAEITTVCDGNLDRVLSRTRISNKAASFKTQERRVYTICRSFQELRDLRFKIESAHSLAGKHIAALVECWVRAEQGGGTIENKLSHLRAFCEWMGKRGVVKPLDDYVDRREAGLVRSYVTTTDKSWIAAGVDAAAKIAEIAREYPRVAVQLKLQAAFGLRIEESFSLKPASALLNLDTLRISHGTKGGREREVPTQLRLAVLEEAMGLVDPARGSTTPAHYTIARWRGHYNFVLSKFGISKKGLGVTSHGLRHQWLQEYYESLTGVPAPVKGSAERAPVEAHRVALLSAVEAAGHSKPSKTGAYLSTYAAMEKTQVRRVTKQEAEEMVLALNGNKSLAAERLGVSRPALYRALGRTY
;
A
#
# COMPACT_ATOMS: atom_id res chain seq x y z
N MET A 1 12.81 -29.11 -2.47
CA MET A 1 13.11 -27.71 -2.79
C MET A 1 11.97 -27.18 -3.66
N LYS A 2 11.20 -26.18 -3.23
CA LYS A 2 10.20 -25.51 -4.07
C LYS A 2 10.98 -24.76 -5.16
N ASN A 3 10.87 -25.20 -6.42
CA ASN A 3 11.36 -24.44 -7.56
C ASN A 3 10.68 -23.05 -7.51
N ALA A 4 11.37 -22.04 -7.00
CA ALA A 4 10.91 -20.68 -7.06
C ALA A 4 10.84 -20.32 -8.55
N LEU A 5 9.66 -20.01 -9.06
CA LEU A 5 9.46 -19.52 -10.41
C LEU A 5 10.37 -18.30 -10.61
N ARG A 6 11.42 -18.48 -11.41
CA ARG A 6 12.34 -17.42 -11.76
C ARG A 6 11.68 -16.51 -12.79
N PHE A 7 11.83 -15.21 -12.61
CA PHE A 7 11.30 -14.23 -13.56
C PHE A 7 12.15 -14.22 -14.85
N ASP A 8 11.51 -14.26 -16.00
CA ASP A 8 12.18 -14.17 -17.30
C ASP A 8 12.54 -12.71 -17.60
N VAL A 9 13.79 -12.38 -17.33
CA VAL A 9 14.35 -11.03 -17.53
C VAL A 9 14.36 -10.66 -19.00
N LYS A 10 14.83 -11.58 -19.86
CA LYS A 10 14.96 -11.33 -21.29
C LYS A 10 13.63 -10.99 -21.93
N ALA A 11 12.59 -11.80 -21.65
CA ALA A 11 11.25 -11.54 -22.16
C ALA A 11 10.68 -10.18 -21.72
N MET A 12 11.06 -9.66 -20.55
CA MET A 12 10.66 -8.32 -20.12
C MET A 12 11.46 -7.24 -20.84
N VAL A 13 12.77 -7.38 -20.93
CA VAL A 13 13.67 -6.39 -21.54
C VAL A 13 13.37 -6.21 -23.03
N ASP A 14 13.06 -7.30 -23.73
CA ASP A 14 12.73 -7.29 -25.16
C ASP A 14 11.44 -6.53 -25.52
N ARG A 15 10.61 -6.21 -24.54
CA ARG A 15 9.39 -5.36 -24.72
C ARG A 15 9.72 -3.86 -24.89
N TYR A 16 10.96 -3.46 -24.60
CA TYR A 16 11.39 -2.06 -24.62
C TYR A 16 12.26 -1.77 -25.83
N ALA A 17 11.99 -0.65 -26.52
CA ALA A 17 12.77 -0.16 -27.64
C ALA A 17 14.10 0.48 -27.19
N LEU A 18 14.95 -0.35 -26.54
CA LEU A 18 16.26 0.05 -26.07
C LEU A 18 17.35 -0.49 -27.01
N PRO A 19 18.55 0.18 -27.11
CA PRO A 19 19.68 -0.31 -27.90
C PRO A 19 20.06 -1.75 -27.54
N LEU A 20 20.52 -2.51 -28.52
CA LEU A 20 20.88 -3.94 -28.34
C LEU A 20 21.89 -4.16 -27.20
N ARG A 21 22.94 -3.35 -27.18
CA ARG A 21 23.96 -3.40 -26.11
C ARG A 21 23.34 -3.15 -24.74
N LEU A 22 22.52 -2.11 -24.60
CA LEU A 22 21.86 -1.76 -23.34
C LEU A 22 20.94 -2.87 -22.87
N ARG A 23 20.15 -3.48 -23.78
CA ARG A 23 19.30 -4.65 -23.46
C ARG A 23 20.12 -5.83 -22.97
N ALA A 24 21.22 -6.15 -23.64
CA ALA A 24 22.10 -7.25 -23.24
C ALA A 24 22.71 -7.02 -21.84
N GLU A 25 23.22 -5.83 -21.58
CA GLU A 25 23.79 -5.46 -20.29
C GLU A 25 22.73 -5.49 -19.16
N ILE A 26 21.52 -4.94 -19.37
CA ILE A 26 20.43 -5.01 -18.38
C ILE A 26 20.07 -6.46 -18.11
N THR A 27 19.95 -7.30 -19.15
CA THR A 27 19.62 -8.72 -19.00
C THR A 27 20.66 -9.43 -18.15
N THR A 28 21.95 -9.28 -18.50
CA THR A 28 23.06 -9.95 -17.79
C THR A 28 23.12 -9.52 -16.32
N VAL A 29 23.07 -8.21 -16.06
CA VAL A 29 23.14 -7.67 -14.68
C VAL A 29 21.94 -8.12 -13.85
N CYS A 30 20.73 -8.06 -14.42
CA CYS A 30 19.52 -8.47 -13.69
C CYS A 30 19.50 -9.98 -13.44
N ASP A 31 19.77 -10.79 -14.45
CA ASP A 31 19.70 -12.24 -14.36
C ASP A 31 20.65 -12.82 -13.29
N GLY A 32 21.85 -12.25 -13.18
CA GLY A 32 22.81 -12.64 -12.16
C GLY A 32 22.49 -12.19 -10.74
N ASN A 33 21.51 -11.29 -10.54
CA ASN A 33 21.33 -10.62 -9.25
C ASN A 33 19.86 -10.52 -8.76
N LEU A 34 18.87 -10.98 -9.53
CA LEU A 34 17.45 -10.83 -9.20
C LEU A 34 17.07 -11.38 -7.84
N ASP A 35 17.66 -12.50 -7.45
CA ASP A 35 17.35 -13.20 -6.20
C ASP A 35 17.95 -12.52 -4.97
N ARG A 36 18.87 -11.58 -5.17
CA ARG A 36 19.50 -10.88 -4.06
C ARG A 36 18.56 -9.87 -3.43
N VAL A 37 18.45 -9.93 -2.11
CA VAL A 37 17.73 -8.92 -1.32
C VAL A 37 18.74 -7.90 -0.82
N LEU A 38 18.77 -6.74 -1.49
CA LEU A 38 19.56 -5.60 -1.03
C LEU A 38 18.74 -4.83 0.01
N SER A 39 19.06 -5.00 1.27
CA SER A 39 18.52 -4.20 2.36
C SER A 39 19.70 -3.74 3.23
N ARG A 40 19.79 -2.43 3.44
CA ARG A 40 20.78 -1.85 4.36
C ARG A 40 20.58 -2.28 5.81
N THR A 41 19.36 -2.70 6.15
CA THR A 41 18.94 -3.00 7.52
C THR A 41 18.65 -4.47 7.79
N ARG A 42 18.64 -5.34 6.76
CA ARG A 42 18.34 -6.77 6.90
C ARG A 42 19.13 -7.58 5.89
N ILE A 43 19.96 -8.45 6.40
CA ILE A 43 20.47 -9.61 5.65
C ILE A 43 19.34 -10.64 5.70
N SER A 44 18.62 -10.82 4.59
CA SER A 44 17.61 -11.86 4.46
C SER A 44 18.13 -12.90 3.47
N ASN A 45 18.18 -14.16 3.90
CA ASN A 45 18.53 -15.29 3.04
C ASN A 45 17.36 -15.70 2.12
N LYS A 46 16.23 -14.98 2.12
CA LYS A 46 15.10 -15.27 1.26
C LYS A 46 15.29 -14.60 -0.09
N ALA A 47 15.18 -15.39 -1.15
CA ALA A 47 15.10 -14.87 -2.51
C ALA A 47 13.97 -13.84 -2.67
N ALA A 48 14.19 -12.86 -3.53
CA ALA A 48 13.17 -11.87 -3.85
C ALA A 48 11.95 -12.56 -4.48
N SER A 49 10.72 -12.17 -4.08
CA SER A 49 9.51 -12.72 -4.69
C SER A 49 9.48 -12.42 -6.19
N PHE A 50 8.85 -13.32 -6.99
CA PHE A 50 8.65 -13.12 -8.42
C PHE A 50 8.16 -11.69 -8.76
N LYS A 51 7.19 -11.20 -8.03
CA LYS A 51 6.64 -9.85 -8.21
C LYS A 51 7.64 -8.73 -7.88
N THR A 52 8.57 -8.97 -6.96
CA THR A 52 9.65 -8.02 -6.67
C THR A 52 10.68 -8.01 -7.80
N GLN A 53 11.02 -9.19 -8.32
CA GLN A 53 11.91 -9.34 -9.48
C GLN A 53 11.33 -8.63 -10.71
N GLU A 54 10.07 -8.94 -11.04
CA GLU A 54 9.33 -8.30 -12.13
C GLU A 54 9.34 -6.78 -12.02
N ARG A 55 8.99 -6.22 -10.85
CA ARG A 55 8.96 -4.77 -10.65
C ARG A 55 10.33 -4.12 -10.75
N ARG A 56 11.39 -4.78 -10.33
CA ARG A 56 12.74 -4.25 -10.48
C ARG A 56 13.11 -4.10 -11.95
N VAL A 57 12.99 -5.18 -12.73
CA VAL A 57 13.33 -5.16 -14.16
C VAL A 57 12.45 -4.15 -14.89
N TYR A 58 11.13 -4.17 -14.64
CA TYR A 58 10.21 -3.18 -15.20
C TYR A 58 10.68 -1.74 -14.93
N THR A 59 11.00 -1.43 -13.66
CA THR A 59 11.46 -0.07 -13.30
C THR A 59 12.74 0.30 -14.01
N ILE A 60 13.72 -0.61 -14.08
CA ILE A 60 15.01 -0.37 -14.75
C ILE A 60 14.77 -0.06 -16.22
N CYS A 61 14.09 -0.95 -16.95
CA CYS A 61 13.81 -0.75 -18.37
C CYS A 61 13.02 0.54 -18.63
N ARG A 62 11.99 0.79 -17.83
CA ARG A 62 11.18 2.02 -17.97
C ARG A 62 12.00 3.28 -17.70
N SER A 63 12.90 3.26 -16.72
CA SER A 63 13.78 4.41 -16.44
C SER A 63 14.74 4.70 -17.59
N PHE A 64 15.32 3.68 -18.22
CA PHE A 64 16.15 3.90 -19.41
C PHE A 64 15.33 4.41 -20.59
N GLN A 65 14.09 3.95 -20.77
CA GLN A 65 13.18 4.49 -21.78
C GLN A 65 12.89 5.97 -21.50
N GLU A 66 12.50 6.30 -20.25
CA GLU A 66 12.23 7.69 -19.82
C GLU A 66 13.44 8.60 -20.04
N LEU A 67 14.69 8.11 -19.79
CA LEU A 67 15.90 8.87 -20.08
C LEU A 67 16.08 9.13 -21.58
N ARG A 68 15.76 8.16 -22.43
CA ARG A 68 15.79 8.37 -23.89
C ARG A 68 14.72 9.38 -24.35
N ASP A 69 13.55 9.32 -23.77
CA ASP A 69 12.48 10.29 -24.00
C ASP A 69 12.91 11.71 -23.60
N LEU A 70 13.73 11.82 -22.52
CA LEU A 70 14.43 13.06 -22.09
C LEU A 70 15.67 13.42 -22.92
N ARG A 71 15.88 12.76 -24.08
CA ARG A 71 16.99 13.00 -25.00
C ARG A 71 18.40 12.60 -24.52
N PHE A 72 18.52 11.82 -23.45
CA PHE A 72 19.79 11.22 -23.10
C PHE A 72 20.10 10.02 -24.02
N LYS A 73 21.19 10.11 -24.77
CA LYS A 73 21.68 9.04 -25.65
C LYS A 73 22.48 8.00 -24.85
N ILE A 74 21.75 7.14 -24.11
CA ILE A 74 22.37 6.09 -23.28
C ILE A 74 22.39 4.79 -24.08
N GLU A 75 23.59 4.32 -24.43
CA GLU A 75 23.82 3.09 -25.18
C GLU A 75 24.32 1.93 -24.29
N SER A 76 24.76 2.23 -23.06
CA SER A 76 25.26 1.26 -22.09
C SER A 76 24.67 1.53 -20.69
N ALA A 77 24.29 0.47 -19.98
CA ALA A 77 23.87 0.55 -18.59
C ALA A 77 24.93 1.14 -17.66
N HIS A 78 26.21 0.87 -17.98
CA HIS A 78 27.36 1.41 -17.24
C HIS A 78 27.52 2.93 -17.39
N SER A 79 26.87 3.56 -18.36
CA SER A 79 26.86 5.03 -18.51
C SER A 79 25.91 5.73 -17.55
N LEU A 80 25.06 4.98 -16.81
CA LEU A 80 24.14 5.56 -15.83
C LEU A 80 24.92 6.31 -14.73
N ALA A 81 24.57 7.58 -14.51
CA ALA A 81 25.27 8.49 -13.59
C ALA A 81 24.26 9.34 -12.79
N GLY A 82 24.74 10.05 -11.78
CA GLY A 82 23.90 10.88 -10.90
C GLY A 82 23.01 11.89 -11.63
N LYS A 83 23.52 12.51 -12.71
CA LYS A 83 22.74 13.44 -13.56
C LYS A 83 21.50 12.80 -14.18
N HIS A 84 21.59 11.52 -14.55
CA HIS A 84 20.47 10.78 -15.13
C HIS A 84 19.41 10.48 -14.07
N ILE A 85 19.85 10.16 -12.84
CA ILE A 85 18.93 9.93 -11.71
C ILE A 85 18.22 11.23 -11.34
N ALA A 86 18.94 12.35 -11.30
CA ALA A 86 18.33 13.67 -11.04
C ALA A 86 17.26 14.02 -12.08
N ALA A 87 17.55 13.84 -13.37
CA ALA A 87 16.58 14.07 -14.45
C ALA A 87 15.34 13.16 -14.35
N LEU A 88 15.51 11.89 -13.95
CA LEU A 88 14.40 10.98 -13.71
C LEU A 88 13.54 11.45 -12.53
N VAL A 89 14.15 11.85 -11.42
CA VAL A 89 13.40 12.34 -10.24
C VAL A 89 12.61 13.58 -10.61
N GLU A 90 13.23 14.55 -11.30
CA GLU A 90 12.55 15.74 -11.77
C GLU A 90 11.34 15.41 -12.68
N CYS A 91 11.51 14.48 -13.63
CA CYS A 91 10.46 13.99 -14.49
C CYS A 91 9.31 13.35 -13.67
N TRP A 92 9.61 12.53 -12.67
CA TRP A 92 8.61 11.87 -11.84
C TRP A 92 7.87 12.84 -10.91
N VAL A 93 8.56 13.85 -10.39
CA VAL A 93 7.95 14.94 -9.60
C VAL A 93 7.02 15.76 -10.47
N ARG A 94 7.46 16.16 -11.66
CA ARG A 94 6.63 16.89 -12.64
C ARG A 94 5.40 16.10 -13.10
N ALA A 95 5.51 14.77 -13.15
CA ALA A 95 4.40 13.84 -13.42
C ALA A 95 3.56 13.53 -12.16
N GLU A 96 3.69 14.31 -11.09
CA GLU A 96 2.94 14.20 -9.83
C GLU A 96 2.96 12.81 -9.20
N GLN A 97 4.05 12.05 -9.36
CA GLN A 97 4.18 10.75 -8.73
C GLN A 97 4.40 10.89 -7.24
N GLY A 98 3.61 10.16 -6.45
CA GLY A 98 3.74 10.21 -4.98
C GLY A 98 5.11 9.74 -4.49
N GLY A 99 5.60 10.35 -3.39
CA GLY A 99 6.92 10.12 -2.81
C GLY A 99 7.28 8.65 -2.59
N GLY A 100 6.31 7.82 -2.13
CA GLY A 100 6.55 6.38 -1.97
C GLY A 100 6.78 5.62 -3.28
N THR A 101 6.23 6.10 -4.41
CA THR A 101 6.48 5.54 -5.75
C THR A 101 7.89 5.87 -6.21
N ILE A 102 8.29 7.14 -6.05
CA ILE A 102 9.63 7.62 -6.41
C ILE A 102 10.69 6.92 -5.57
N GLU A 103 10.51 6.81 -4.25
CA GLU A 103 11.42 6.06 -3.36
C GLU A 103 11.58 4.59 -3.78
N ASN A 104 10.49 3.92 -4.17
CA ASN A 104 10.56 2.54 -4.67
C ASN A 104 11.36 2.45 -5.98
N LYS A 105 11.14 3.38 -6.92
CA LYS A 105 11.91 3.45 -8.17
C LYS A 105 13.39 3.68 -7.88
N LEU A 106 13.73 4.65 -7.02
CA LEU A 106 15.12 4.89 -6.60
C LEU A 106 15.74 3.66 -5.91
N SER A 107 14.97 2.93 -5.11
CA SER A 107 15.44 1.67 -4.49
C SER A 107 15.80 0.61 -5.53
N HIS A 108 14.99 0.48 -6.60
CA HIS A 108 15.27 -0.46 -7.69
C HIS A 108 16.50 -0.05 -8.50
N LEU A 109 16.64 1.24 -8.82
CA LEU A 109 17.82 1.76 -9.53
C LEU A 109 19.09 1.68 -8.67
N ARG A 110 18.98 1.91 -7.37
CA ARG A 110 20.10 1.74 -6.42
C ARG A 110 20.60 0.31 -6.42
N ALA A 111 19.67 -0.66 -6.32
CA ALA A 111 20.03 -2.06 -6.42
C ALA A 111 20.76 -2.39 -7.74
N PHE A 112 20.25 -1.89 -8.86
CA PHE A 112 20.84 -2.10 -10.17
C PHE A 112 22.26 -1.49 -10.27
N CYS A 113 22.44 -0.25 -9.79
CA CYS A 113 23.74 0.38 -9.74
C CYS A 113 24.74 -0.38 -8.84
N GLU A 114 24.28 -0.87 -7.68
CA GLU A 114 25.12 -1.67 -6.78
C GLU A 114 25.54 -3.01 -7.40
N TRP A 115 24.67 -3.64 -8.19
CA TRP A 115 25.00 -4.86 -8.94
C TRP A 115 26.07 -4.62 -10.01
N MET A 116 26.15 -3.42 -10.56
CA MET A 116 27.19 -3.00 -11.51
C MET A 116 28.46 -2.44 -10.83
N GLY A 117 28.57 -2.53 -9.50
CA GLY A 117 29.70 -1.94 -8.74
C GLY A 117 29.65 -0.42 -8.58
N LYS A 118 28.56 0.24 -8.99
CA LYS A 118 28.40 1.71 -9.00
C LYS A 118 27.67 2.21 -7.76
N ARG A 119 28.27 2.03 -6.58
CA ARG A 119 27.69 2.51 -5.32
C ARG A 119 27.65 4.04 -5.27
N GLY A 120 26.59 4.60 -4.64
CA GLY A 120 26.49 6.04 -4.40
C GLY A 120 25.94 6.86 -5.56
N VAL A 121 25.75 6.29 -6.75
CA VAL A 121 25.13 6.99 -7.89
C VAL A 121 23.69 7.40 -7.61
N VAL A 122 22.91 6.55 -6.91
CA VAL A 122 21.52 6.82 -6.55
C VAL A 122 21.45 7.28 -5.10
N LYS A 123 21.24 8.56 -4.90
CA LYS A 123 21.12 9.21 -3.60
C LYS A 123 19.74 9.00 -2.95
N PRO A 124 19.54 9.32 -1.66
CA PRO A 124 18.21 9.49 -1.07
C PRO A 124 17.37 10.53 -1.83
N LEU A 125 16.05 10.47 -1.72
CA LEU A 125 15.16 11.42 -2.39
C LEU A 125 15.37 12.86 -1.93
N ASP A 126 15.74 13.05 -0.66
CA ASP A 126 16.02 14.37 -0.07
C ASP A 126 17.22 15.09 -0.71
N ASP A 127 18.12 14.35 -1.36
CA ASP A 127 19.26 14.95 -2.08
C ASP A 127 18.87 15.52 -3.46
N TYR A 128 17.64 15.26 -3.92
CA TYR A 128 17.14 15.72 -5.22
C TYR A 128 16.03 16.76 -5.10
N VAL A 129 15.24 16.72 -4.02
CA VAL A 129 14.07 17.58 -3.86
C VAL A 129 13.70 17.74 -2.40
N ASP A 130 13.27 18.97 -2.01
CA ASP A 130 12.62 19.15 -0.72
C ASP A 130 11.26 18.43 -0.72
N ARG A 131 11.17 17.35 0.08
CA ARG A 131 9.95 16.52 0.13
C ARG A 131 8.75 17.23 0.74
N ARG A 132 8.96 18.22 1.60
CA ARG A 132 7.88 18.92 2.26
C ARG A 132 7.25 19.91 1.30
N GLU A 133 8.08 20.70 0.63
CA GLU A 133 7.64 21.64 -0.39
C GLU A 133 6.98 20.93 -1.58
N ALA A 134 7.56 19.81 -2.03
CA ALA A 134 7.03 19.03 -3.14
C ALA A 134 5.85 18.10 -2.76
N GLY A 135 5.38 18.08 -1.50
CA GLY A 135 4.29 17.18 -1.07
C GLY A 135 4.62 15.69 -1.11
N LEU A 136 5.90 15.34 -1.08
CA LEU A 136 6.39 13.95 -1.24
C LEU A 136 6.66 13.23 0.09
N VAL A 137 6.28 13.84 1.22
CA VAL A 137 6.45 13.22 2.53
C VAL A 137 5.55 12.00 2.65
N ARG A 138 6.14 10.84 2.90
CA ARG A 138 5.41 9.59 3.05
C ARG A 138 4.89 9.43 4.47
N SER A 139 3.57 9.36 4.63
CA SER A 139 2.95 8.92 5.88
C SER A 139 2.70 7.40 5.84
N TYR A 140 3.01 6.74 6.96
CA TYR A 140 2.65 5.33 7.21
C TYR A 140 1.41 5.20 8.08
N VAL A 141 0.84 6.32 8.50
CA VAL A 141 -0.38 6.42 9.28
C VAL A 141 -1.45 7.03 8.39
N THR A 142 -2.59 6.38 8.29
CA THR A 142 -3.74 6.94 7.56
C THR A 142 -4.43 8.00 8.41
N THR A 143 -4.91 9.04 7.76
CA THR A 143 -5.78 10.05 8.38
C THR A 143 -7.17 10.05 7.75
N THR A 144 -7.39 9.11 6.83
CA THR A 144 -8.67 8.95 6.12
C THR A 144 -9.17 7.53 6.32
N ASP A 145 -10.42 7.40 6.72
CA ASP A 145 -11.10 6.12 6.76
C ASP A 145 -11.35 5.62 5.33
N LYS A 146 -10.86 4.40 5.03
CA LYS A 146 -10.96 3.76 3.72
C LYS A 146 -11.94 2.59 3.74
N SER A 147 -12.73 2.44 4.80
CA SER A 147 -13.80 1.43 4.88
C SER A 147 -14.91 1.73 3.86
N TRP A 148 -15.67 0.72 3.50
CA TRP A 148 -16.83 0.89 2.64
C TRP A 148 -17.94 1.69 3.34
N ILE A 149 -18.10 1.49 4.65
CA ILE A 149 -19.05 2.25 5.47
C ILE A 149 -18.76 3.74 5.42
N ALA A 150 -17.49 4.14 5.54
CA ALA A 150 -17.11 5.56 5.49
C ALA A 150 -17.40 6.22 4.12
N ALA A 151 -17.48 5.42 3.07
CA ALA A 151 -17.87 5.87 1.74
C ALA A 151 -19.39 5.76 1.47
N GLY A 152 -20.18 5.39 2.47
CA GLY A 152 -21.64 5.19 2.34
C GLY A 152 -22.03 3.96 1.50
N VAL A 153 -21.10 2.99 1.33
CA VAL A 153 -21.35 1.78 0.54
C VAL A 153 -21.74 0.63 1.46
N ASP A 154 -22.96 0.12 1.27
CA ASP A 154 -23.39 -1.13 1.90
C ASP A 154 -22.67 -2.31 1.24
N ALA A 155 -21.72 -2.89 1.97
CA ALA A 155 -20.91 -4.00 1.49
C ALA A 155 -21.75 -5.27 1.26
N ALA A 156 -22.71 -5.55 2.13
CA ALA A 156 -23.56 -6.75 2.02
C ALA A 156 -24.43 -6.67 0.77
N ALA A 157 -25.14 -5.56 0.58
CA ALA A 157 -25.99 -5.35 -0.59
C ALA A 157 -25.19 -5.37 -1.90
N LYS A 158 -24.02 -4.70 -1.93
CA LYS A 158 -23.16 -4.66 -3.13
C LYS A 158 -22.56 -6.02 -3.46
N ILE A 159 -22.13 -6.80 -2.47
CA ILE A 159 -21.63 -8.17 -2.68
C ILE A 159 -22.75 -9.10 -3.12
N ALA A 160 -23.98 -8.96 -2.59
CA ALA A 160 -25.13 -9.72 -3.03
C ALA A 160 -25.50 -9.41 -4.50
N GLU A 161 -25.39 -8.17 -4.93
CA GLU A 161 -25.55 -7.78 -6.34
C GLU A 161 -24.57 -8.52 -7.25
N ILE A 162 -23.27 -8.54 -6.87
CA ILE A 162 -22.23 -9.24 -7.61
C ILE A 162 -22.46 -10.76 -7.63
N ALA A 163 -22.98 -11.33 -6.53
CA ALA A 163 -23.17 -12.77 -6.41
C ALA A 163 -24.15 -13.34 -7.44
N ARG A 164 -25.08 -12.55 -7.94
CA ARG A 164 -26.07 -12.98 -8.95
C ARG A 164 -25.42 -13.39 -10.28
N GLU A 165 -24.29 -12.80 -10.61
CA GLU A 165 -23.59 -13.03 -11.89
C GLU A 165 -22.19 -13.63 -11.66
N TYR A 166 -21.50 -13.25 -10.57
CA TYR A 166 -20.11 -13.65 -10.29
C TYR A 166 -19.94 -14.23 -8.87
N PRO A 167 -20.55 -15.40 -8.56
CA PRO A 167 -20.61 -15.93 -7.19
C PRO A 167 -19.21 -16.16 -6.58
N ARG A 168 -18.23 -16.59 -7.38
CA ARG A 168 -16.85 -16.79 -6.89
C ARG A 168 -16.14 -15.49 -6.54
N VAL A 169 -16.39 -14.40 -7.26
CA VAL A 169 -15.86 -13.08 -6.92
C VAL A 169 -16.55 -12.54 -5.67
N ALA A 170 -17.86 -12.73 -5.57
CA ALA A 170 -18.64 -12.30 -4.41
C ALA A 170 -18.18 -13.01 -3.12
N VAL A 171 -18.00 -14.33 -3.14
CA VAL A 171 -17.53 -15.04 -1.95
C VAL A 171 -16.12 -14.64 -1.55
N GLN A 172 -15.25 -14.30 -2.52
CA GLN A 172 -13.91 -13.78 -2.23
C GLN A 172 -13.96 -12.39 -1.58
N LEU A 173 -14.93 -11.54 -1.94
CA LEU A 173 -15.21 -10.29 -1.25
C LEU A 173 -15.77 -10.53 0.16
N LYS A 174 -16.69 -11.49 0.32
CA LYS A 174 -17.20 -11.91 1.64
C LYS A 174 -16.07 -12.38 2.55
N LEU A 175 -15.13 -13.18 2.04
CA LEU A 175 -13.96 -13.63 2.78
C LEU A 175 -13.07 -12.44 3.20
N GLN A 176 -12.92 -11.42 2.36
CA GLN A 176 -12.20 -10.19 2.73
C GLN A 176 -12.93 -9.39 3.80
N ALA A 177 -14.25 -9.29 3.71
CA ALA A 177 -15.10 -8.59 4.70
C ALA A 177 -15.17 -9.35 6.04
N ALA A 178 -15.27 -10.68 6.01
CA ALA A 178 -15.45 -11.50 7.20
C ALA A 178 -14.16 -11.71 8.00
N PHE A 179 -13.01 -11.79 7.33
CA PHE A 179 -11.73 -12.19 7.94
C PHE A 179 -10.58 -11.23 7.63
N GLY A 180 -10.85 -10.07 7.09
CA GLY A 180 -9.84 -9.08 6.75
C GLY A 180 -8.78 -9.59 5.77
N LEU A 181 -9.11 -10.52 4.87
CA LEU A 181 -8.14 -11.12 3.95
C LEU A 181 -7.61 -10.12 2.92
N ARG A 182 -6.36 -10.31 2.50
CA ARG A 182 -5.84 -9.67 1.29
C ARG A 182 -6.45 -10.34 0.06
N ILE A 183 -6.47 -9.64 -1.07
CA ILE A 183 -7.03 -10.17 -2.34
C ILE A 183 -6.43 -11.55 -2.68
N GLU A 184 -5.10 -11.69 -2.67
CA GLU A 184 -4.46 -12.98 -3.00
C GLU A 184 -4.72 -14.08 -1.97
N GLU A 185 -4.92 -13.70 -0.71
CA GLU A 185 -5.31 -14.61 0.35
C GLU A 185 -6.74 -15.14 0.11
N SER A 186 -7.69 -14.26 -0.28
CA SER A 186 -9.06 -14.70 -0.60
C SER A 186 -9.12 -15.59 -1.85
N PHE A 187 -8.21 -15.41 -2.81
CA PHE A 187 -8.09 -16.29 -3.99
C PHE A 187 -7.56 -17.68 -3.66
N SER A 188 -6.63 -17.75 -2.70
CA SER A 188 -5.83 -18.92 -2.42
C SER A 188 -6.26 -19.65 -1.14
N LEU A 189 -7.22 -19.11 -0.40
CA LEU A 189 -7.75 -19.76 0.80
C LEU A 189 -8.29 -21.12 0.44
N LYS A 190 -7.92 -22.12 1.22
CA LYS A 190 -8.48 -23.48 1.17
C LYS A 190 -9.41 -23.66 2.37
N PRO A 191 -10.71 -23.40 2.25
CA PRO A 191 -11.61 -23.31 3.39
C PRO A 191 -11.62 -24.55 4.26
N ALA A 192 -11.61 -25.74 3.65
CA ALA A 192 -11.65 -27.02 4.36
C ALA A 192 -10.43 -27.26 5.28
N SER A 193 -9.26 -26.71 4.95
CA SER A 193 -8.03 -26.89 5.74
C SER A 193 -7.58 -25.66 6.49
N ALA A 194 -8.28 -24.54 6.29
CA ALA A 194 -7.92 -23.27 6.93
C ALA A 194 -8.51 -23.14 8.33
N LEU A 195 -9.67 -23.74 8.61
CA LEU A 195 -10.31 -23.71 9.90
C LEU A 195 -9.55 -24.60 10.88
N LEU A 196 -8.91 -24.02 11.89
CA LEU A 196 -8.21 -24.76 12.95
C LEU A 196 -9.17 -25.25 14.02
N ASN A 197 -10.11 -24.38 14.40
CA ASN A 197 -11.20 -24.59 15.34
C ASN A 197 -12.29 -23.55 15.04
N LEU A 198 -13.38 -23.57 15.80
CA LEU A 198 -14.50 -22.65 15.55
C LEU A 198 -14.10 -21.15 15.68
N ASP A 199 -13.04 -20.84 16.41
CA ASP A 199 -12.63 -19.46 16.71
C ASP A 199 -11.46 -18.97 15.85
N THR A 200 -10.74 -19.88 15.16
CA THR A 200 -9.46 -19.53 14.52
C THR A 200 -9.33 -20.07 13.11
N LEU A 201 -9.03 -19.16 12.19
CA LEU A 201 -8.74 -19.44 10.79
C LEU A 201 -7.25 -19.23 10.50
N ARG A 202 -6.56 -20.25 9.96
CA ARG A 202 -5.17 -20.16 9.51
C ARG A 202 -5.08 -19.68 8.07
N ILE A 203 -4.33 -18.62 7.83
CA ILE A 203 -4.04 -18.07 6.51
C ILE A 203 -2.59 -18.41 6.15
N SER A 204 -2.40 -19.41 5.29
CA SER A 204 -1.08 -19.91 4.87
C SER A 204 -0.78 -19.68 3.39
N HIS A 205 -1.81 -19.46 2.55
CA HIS A 205 -1.66 -19.29 1.11
C HIS A 205 -1.95 -17.84 0.66
N GLY A 206 -1.24 -17.39 -0.38
CA GLY A 206 -1.40 -16.02 -0.89
C GLY A 206 -0.83 -14.92 0.01
N THR A 207 -0.15 -15.30 1.09
CA THR A 207 0.36 -14.37 2.11
C THR A 207 1.58 -13.59 1.60
N LYS A 208 1.68 -12.33 2.00
CA LYS A 208 2.83 -11.48 1.64
C LYS A 208 4.11 -11.97 2.33
N GLY A 209 5.09 -12.39 1.53
CA GLY A 209 6.35 -12.91 2.03
C GLY A 209 6.24 -14.32 2.66
N GLY A 210 5.18 -15.06 2.39
CA GLY A 210 4.96 -16.43 2.88
C GLY A 210 4.74 -16.50 4.39
N ARG A 211 4.36 -15.40 5.05
CA ARG A 211 4.10 -15.40 6.48
C ARG A 211 2.68 -15.90 6.75
N GLU A 212 2.59 -17.04 7.41
CA GLU A 212 1.33 -17.54 7.96
C GLU A 212 0.86 -16.65 9.11
N ARG A 213 -0.45 -16.65 9.33
CA ARG A 213 -1.09 -15.98 10.45
C ARG A 213 -2.40 -16.62 10.82
N GLU A 214 -2.84 -16.34 12.01
CA GLU A 214 -4.14 -16.72 12.51
C GLU A 214 -5.07 -15.50 12.56
N VAL A 215 -6.33 -15.74 12.26
CA VAL A 215 -7.37 -14.70 12.23
C VAL A 215 -8.57 -15.22 13.01
N PRO A 216 -9.15 -14.44 13.93
CA PRO A 216 -10.36 -14.85 14.62
C PRO A 216 -11.51 -14.96 13.64
N THR A 217 -12.32 -16.02 13.77
CA THR A 217 -13.49 -16.24 12.93
C THR A 217 -14.66 -15.33 13.28
N GLN A 218 -14.72 -14.86 14.52
CA GLN A 218 -15.83 -14.07 15.06
C GLN A 218 -17.19 -14.70 14.74
N LEU A 219 -17.26 -16.03 14.76
CA LEU A 219 -18.44 -16.84 14.43
C LEU A 219 -19.01 -16.64 13.00
N ARG A 220 -18.22 -16.10 12.09
CA ARG A 220 -18.62 -15.86 10.68
C ARG A 220 -18.43 -17.13 9.82
N LEU A 221 -18.74 -18.31 10.36
CA LEU A 221 -18.50 -19.62 9.73
C LEU A 221 -19.31 -19.84 8.45
N ALA A 222 -20.52 -19.28 8.37
CA ALA A 222 -21.37 -19.36 7.19
C ALA A 222 -20.68 -18.89 5.89
N VAL A 223 -19.75 -17.92 6.00
CA VAL A 223 -18.96 -17.45 4.85
C VAL A 223 -17.95 -18.50 4.38
N LEU A 224 -17.42 -19.30 5.30
CA LEU A 224 -16.54 -20.44 4.95
C LEU A 224 -17.32 -21.59 4.31
N GLU A 225 -18.53 -21.86 4.81
CA GLU A 225 -19.44 -22.87 4.23
C GLU A 225 -19.83 -22.50 2.80
N GLU A 226 -20.20 -21.24 2.57
CA GLU A 226 -20.47 -20.73 1.22
C GLU A 226 -19.22 -20.86 0.33
N ALA A 227 -18.05 -20.53 0.86
CA ALA A 227 -16.80 -20.67 0.13
C ALA A 227 -16.49 -22.14 -0.20
N MET A 228 -16.77 -23.08 0.70
CA MET A 228 -16.62 -24.53 0.46
C MET A 228 -17.50 -24.99 -0.70
N GLY A 229 -18.74 -24.50 -0.80
CA GLY A 229 -19.64 -24.81 -1.92
C GLY A 229 -19.15 -24.31 -3.30
N LEU A 230 -18.21 -23.37 -3.33
CA LEU A 230 -17.66 -22.79 -4.55
C LEU A 230 -16.20 -23.18 -4.84
N VAL A 231 -15.63 -24.10 -4.04
CA VAL A 231 -14.25 -24.59 -4.22
C VAL A 231 -14.11 -25.32 -5.56
N ASP A 232 -13.05 -25.02 -6.27
CA ASP A 232 -12.61 -25.85 -7.40
C ASP A 232 -11.87 -27.09 -6.84
N PRO A 233 -12.35 -28.33 -7.14
CA PRO A 233 -11.79 -29.54 -6.54
C PRO A 233 -10.30 -29.74 -6.86
N ALA A 234 -9.84 -29.37 -8.06
CA ALA A 234 -8.46 -29.53 -8.46
C ALA A 234 -7.53 -28.52 -7.77
N ARG A 235 -8.04 -27.38 -7.34
CA ARG A 235 -7.25 -26.33 -6.66
C ARG A 235 -7.43 -26.32 -5.15
N GLY A 236 -8.59 -26.72 -4.66
CA GLY A 236 -8.98 -26.64 -3.26
C GLY A 236 -9.28 -25.22 -2.79
N SER A 237 -9.47 -24.25 -3.69
CA SER A 237 -9.85 -22.86 -3.40
C SER A 237 -10.96 -22.39 -4.34
N THR A 238 -11.53 -21.22 -4.09
CA THR A 238 -12.61 -20.65 -4.92
C THR A 238 -12.15 -20.13 -6.28
N THR A 239 -10.85 -20.09 -6.55
CA THR A 239 -10.29 -19.72 -7.86
C THR A 239 -10.33 -20.93 -8.80
N PRO A 240 -10.95 -20.85 -10.00
CA PRO A 240 -11.01 -21.97 -10.92
C PRO A 240 -9.62 -22.44 -11.38
N ALA A 241 -9.43 -23.75 -11.53
CA ALA A 241 -8.13 -24.36 -11.83
C ALA A 241 -7.55 -23.95 -13.19
N HIS A 242 -8.41 -23.68 -14.19
CA HIS A 242 -7.99 -23.23 -15.52
C HIS A 242 -7.47 -21.78 -15.56
N TYR A 243 -7.65 -20.99 -14.48
CA TYR A 243 -7.04 -19.67 -14.36
C TYR A 243 -5.70 -19.74 -13.64
N THR A 244 -4.68 -19.05 -14.15
CA THR A 244 -3.55 -18.63 -13.32
C THR A 244 -4.02 -17.55 -12.33
N ILE A 245 -3.35 -17.40 -11.19
CA ILE A 245 -3.69 -16.35 -10.20
C ILE A 245 -3.64 -14.95 -10.84
N ALA A 246 -2.71 -14.72 -11.76
CA ALA A 246 -2.60 -13.44 -12.47
C ALA A 246 -3.83 -13.17 -13.39
N ARG A 247 -4.25 -14.18 -14.16
CA ARG A 247 -5.45 -14.07 -15.03
C ARG A 247 -6.72 -13.94 -14.19
N TRP A 248 -6.83 -14.69 -13.08
CA TRP A 248 -7.96 -14.57 -12.17
C TRP A 248 -8.04 -13.18 -11.53
N ARG A 249 -6.91 -12.61 -11.13
CA ARG A 249 -6.85 -11.22 -10.67
C ARG A 249 -7.34 -10.22 -11.72
N GLY A 250 -6.99 -10.42 -12.99
CA GLY A 250 -7.52 -9.60 -14.09
C GLY A 250 -9.04 -9.68 -14.17
N HIS A 251 -9.60 -10.90 -14.16
CA HIS A 251 -11.04 -11.14 -14.14
C HIS A 251 -11.72 -10.52 -12.91
N TYR A 252 -11.16 -10.73 -11.72
CA TYR A 252 -11.66 -10.14 -10.48
C TYR A 252 -11.71 -8.60 -10.57
N ASN A 253 -10.64 -7.96 -11.04
CA ASN A 253 -10.59 -6.51 -11.19
C ASN A 253 -11.59 -6.00 -12.24
N PHE A 254 -11.80 -6.75 -13.33
CA PHE A 254 -12.83 -6.45 -14.32
C PHE A 254 -14.22 -6.43 -13.67
N VAL A 255 -14.55 -7.47 -12.90
CA VAL A 255 -15.82 -7.54 -12.18
C VAL A 255 -15.98 -6.37 -11.21
N LEU A 256 -14.96 -6.08 -10.39
CA LEU A 256 -15.00 -4.93 -9.49
C LEU A 256 -15.27 -3.62 -10.24
N SER A 257 -14.61 -3.40 -11.37
CA SER A 257 -14.80 -2.21 -12.19
C SER A 257 -16.20 -2.15 -12.77
N LYS A 258 -16.74 -3.28 -13.26
CA LYS A 258 -18.12 -3.40 -13.78
C LYS A 258 -19.16 -2.95 -12.74
N PHE A 259 -18.96 -3.29 -11.49
CA PHE A 259 -19.85 -2.93 -10.38
C PHE A 259 -19.46 -1.62 -9.67
N GLY A 260 -18.60 -0.80 -10.30
CA GLY A 260 -18.21 0.52 -9.80
C GLY A 260 -17.25 0.52 -8.61
N ILE A 261 -16.72 -0.64 -8.18
CA ILE A 261 -15.80 -0.76 -7.04
C ILE A 261 -14.40 -0.28 -7.45
N SER A 262 -14.23 1.00 -7.47
CA SER A 262 -12.97 1.69 -7.77
C SER A 262 -12.94 3.06 -7.09
N LYS A 263 -11.74 3.67 -6.99
CA LYS A 263 -11.61 5.03 -6.44
C LYS A 263 -12.36 6.09 -7.27
N LYS A 264 -12.46 5.87 -8.59
CA LYS A 264 -13.17 6.78 -9.52
C LYS A 264 -14.68 6.51 -9.54
N GLY A 265 -15.11 5.31 -9.18
CA GLY A 265 -16.52 4.94 -9.10
C GLY A 265 -17.08 5.24 -7.71
N LEU A 266 -17.34 4.19 -6.93
CA LEU A 266 -17.91 4.30 -5.58
C LEU A 266 -16.92 4.83 -4.52
N GLY A 267 -15.72 5.28 -4.90
CA GLY A 267 -14.70 5.77 -3.96
C GLY A 267 -13.99 4.67 -3.16
N VAL A 268 -14.39 3.42 -3.30
CA VAL A 268 -13.89 2.28 -2.52
C VAL A 268 -13.07 1.30 -3.37
N THR A 269 -12.29 0.48 -2.71
CA THR A 269 -11.60 -0.68 -3.31
C THR A 269 -11.88 -1.91 -2.46
N SER A 270 -11.67 -3.12 -2.99
CA SER A 270 -11.84 -4.34 -2.18
C SER A 270 -10.94 -4.36 -0.93
N HIS A 271 -9.78 -3.70 -0.98
CA HIS A 271 -8.92 -3.55 0.21
C HIS A 271 -9.58 -2.72 1.33
N GLY A 272 -10.57 -1.89 1.01
CA GLY A 272 -11.41 -1.17 1.98
C GLY A 272 -12.17 -2.09 2.92
N LEU A 273 -12.58 -3.29 2.46
CA LEU A 273 -13.20 -4.30 3.33
C LEU A 273 -12.26 -4.78 4.44
N ARG A 274 -10.96 -4.89 4.14
CA ARG A 274 -9.97 -5.22 5.16
C ARG A 274 -9.73 -4.06 6.14
N HIS A 275 -9.78 -2.80 5.67
CA HIS A 275 -9.74 -1.63 6.56
C HIS A 275 -10.92 -1.68 7.53
N GLN A 276 -12.12 -1.91 7.00
CA GLN A 276 -13.34 -2.01 7.78
C GLN A 276 -13.25 -3.13 8.83
N TRP A 277 -12.86 -4.33 8.42
CA TRP A 277 -12.73 -5.47 9.33
C TRP A 277 -11.74 -5.21 10.48
N LEU A 278 -10.58 -4.60 10.19
CA LEU A 278 -9.60 -4.28 11.23
C LEU A 278 -10.10 -3.21 12.20
N GLN A 279 -10.91 -2.27 11.73
CA GLN A 279 -11.55 -1.25 12.57
C GLN A 279 -12.62 -1.88 13.47
N GLU A 280 -13.48 -2.73 12.91
CA GLU A 280 -14.50 -3.48 13.66
C GLU A 280 -13.84 -4.42 14.68
N TYR A 281 -12.74 -5.09 14.31
CA TYR A 281 -12.01 -5.96 15.20
C TYR A 281 -11.37 -5.19 16.36
N TYR A 282 -10.79 -4.01 16.09
CA TYR A 282 -10.28 -3.13 17.15
C TYR A 282 -11.41 -2.72 18.10
N GLU A 283 -12.55 -2.31 17.57
CA GLU A 283 -13.71 -1.88 18.33
C GLU A 283 -14.29 -3.01 19.21
N SER A 284 -14.33 -4.24 18.69
CA SER A 284 -14.76 -5.42 19.47
C SER A 284 -13.85 -5.74 20.66
N LEU A 285 -12.56 -5.37 20.58
CA LEU A 285 -11.61 -5.59 21.66
C LEU A 285 -11.56 -4.45 22.68
N THR A 286 -11.95 -3.24 22.29
CA THR A 286 -11.80 -2.04 23.14
C THR A 286 -13.13 -1.44 23.59
N GLY A 287 -14.24 -1.77 22.92
CA GLY A 287 -15.54 -1.12 23.10
C GLY A 287 -15.59 0.31 22.53
N VAL A 288 -14.51 0.79 21.89
CA VAL A 288 -14.39 2.17 21.40
C VAL A 288 -14.00 2.14 19.91
N PRO A 289 -14.60 3.02 19.07
CA PRO A 289 -14.24 3.10 17.67
C PRO A 289 -12.73 3.34 17.42
N ALA A 290 -12.20 2.76 16.35
CA ALA A 290 -10.81 2.94 15.98
C ALA A 290 -10.48 4.45 15.78
N PRO A 291 -9.26 4.92 16.12
CA PRO A 291 -8.88 6.33 16.02
C PRO A 291 -9.21 7.00 14.69
N VAL A 292 -9.10 6.26 13.58
CA VAL A 292 -9.41 6.76 12.22
C VAL A 292 -10.87 7.21 12.05
N LYS A 293 -11.77 6.73 12.90
CA LYS A 293 -13.19 7.13 12.92
C LYS A 293 -13.39 8.54 13.45
N GLY A 294 -12.39 9.14 14.10
CA GLY A 294 -12.45 10.49 14.64
C GLY A 294 -13.32 10.66 15.89
N SER A 295 -13.64 9.57 16.60
CA SER A 295 -14.36 9.64 17.87
C SER A 295 -13.57 10.42 18.92
N ALA A 296 -14.27 11.18 19.77
CA ALA A 296 -13.69 11.81 20.95
C ALA A 296 -13.33 10.79 22.04
N GLU A 297 -13.99 9.63 22.05
CA GLU A 297 -13.70 8.55 22.98
C GLU A 297 -12.34 7.91 22.69
N ARG A 298 -11.65 7.57 23.77
CA ARG A 298 -10.37 6.87 23.71
C ARG A 298 -10.43 5.61 24.53
N ALA A 299 -9.95 4.53 23.95
CA ALA A 299 -9.79 3.29 24.70
C ALA A 299 -8.77 3.48 25.85
N PRO A 300 -8.95 2.79 26.99
CA PRO A 300 -7.93 2.71 28.03
C PRO A 300 -6.58 2.28 27.43
N VAL A 301 -5.48 2.84 27.93
CA VAL A 301 -4.13 2.67 27.35
C VAL A 301 -3.77 1.20 27.14
N GLU A 302 -4.05 0.36 28.12
CA GLU A 302 -3.71 -1.06 28.04
C GLU A 302 -4.62 -1.80 27.03
N ALA A 303 -5.92 -1.53 27.03
CA ALA A 303 -6.85 -2.11 26.04
C ALA A 303 -6.44 -1.69 24.62
N HIS A 304 -6.09 -0.42 24.42
CA HIS A 304 -5.58 0.07 23.15
C HIS A 304 -4.32 -0.68 22.72
N ARG A 305 -3.35 -0.86 23.63
CA ARG A 305 -2.10 -1.56 23.35
C ARG A 305 -2.34 -3.02 22.95
N VAL A 306 -3.18 -3.74 23.69
CA VAL A 306 -3.55 -5.13 23.39
C VAL A 306 -4.25 -5.23 22.05
N ALA A 307 -5.23 -4.37 21.77
CA ALA A 307 -5.97 -4.36 20.51
C ALA A 307 -5.05 -4.07 19.30
N LEU A 308 -4.06 -3.18 19.44
CA LEU A 308 -3.07 -2.94 18.39
C LEU A 308 -2.20 -4.17 18.11
N LEU A 309 -1.77 -4.91 19.12
CA LEU A 309 -0.98 -6.14 18.97
C LEU A 309 -1.80 -7.22 18.27
N SER A 310 -3.04 -7.45 18.72
CA SER A 310 -3.96 -8.41 18.08
C SER A 310 -4.26 -8.05 16.64
N ALA A 311 -4.50 -6.77 16.35
CA ALA A 311 -4.72 -6.29 14.98
C ALA A 311 -3.47 -6.45 14.09
N VAL A 312 -2.25 -6.26 14.62
CA VAL A 312 -0.98 -6.51 13.92
C VAL A 312 -0.87 -7.96 13.50
N GLU A 313 -1.14 -8.88 14.41
CA GLU A 313 -1.07 -10.32 14.17
C GLU A 313 -2.10 -10.75 13.14
N ALA A 314 -3.37 -10.42 13.38
CA ALA A 314 -4.47 -10.68 12.46
C ALA A 314 -4.24 -10.05 11.07
N ALA A 315 -3.58 -8.88 11.01
CA ALA A 315 -3.14 -8.28 9.77
C ALA A 315 -1.89 -8.93 9.14
N GLY A 316 -1.22 -9.86 9.81
CA GLY A 316 0.04 -10.47 9.34
C GLY A 316 1.17 -9.47 9.16
N HIS A 317 1.27 -8.49 10.06
CA HIS A 317 2.39 -7.55 10.12
C HIS A 317 3.35 -7.92 11.28
N SER A 318 4.60 -7.50 11.18
CA SER A 318 5.62 -7.80 12.18
C SER A 318 5.82 -6.69 13.20
N LYS A 319 5.25 -5.51 12.97
CA LYS A 319 5.46 -4.31 13.81
C LYS A 319 4.14 -3.62 14.11
N PRO A 320 3.85 -3.26 15.36
CA PRO A 320 2.64 -2.54 15.77
C PRO A 320 2.41 -1.24 14.98
N SER A 321 3.47 -0.50 14.66
CA SER A 321 3.39 0.73 13.87
C SER A 321 2.73 0.56 12.48
N LYS A 322 2.57 -0.67 11.99
CA LYS A 322 1.91 -0.94 10.71
C LYS A 322 0.38 -0.91 10.80
N THR A 323 -0.20 -1.01 12.00
CA THR A 323 -1.65 -0.84 12.21
C THR A 323 -2.09 0.59 11.93
N GLY A 324 -1.23 1.58 12.12
CA GLY A 324 -1.52 2.98 11.77
C GLY A 324 -1.99 3.17 10.33
N ALA A 325 -1.64 2.26 9.42
CA ALA A 325 -2.14 2.29 8.04
C ALA A 325 -3.64 1.96 7.91
N TYR A 326 -4.26 1.33 8.93
CA TYR A 326 -5.66 0.91 8.97
C TYR A 326 -6.46 1.66 10.02
N LEU A 327 -5.89 1.78 11.24
CA LEU A 327 -6.57 2.29 12.43
C LEU A 327 -6.26 3.76 12.72
N SER A 328 -5.23 4.35 12.08
CA SER A 328 -4.63 5.63 12.46
C SER A 328 -3.97 5.59 13.85
N THR A 329 -3.67 6.75 14.38
CA THR A 329 -3.29 7.00 15.78
C THR A 329 -4.04 8.22 16.28
N TYR A 330 -4.33 8.30 17.58
CA TYR A 330 -4.97 9.48 18.16
C TYR A 330 -4.22 10.78 17.82
N ALA A 331 -2.89 10.77 17.98
CA ALA A 331 -2.05 11.92 17.67
C ALA A 331 -2.08 12.36 16.20
N ALA A 332 -2.27 11.40 15.25
CA ALA A 332 -2.38 11.74 13.84
C ALA A 332 -3.76 12.37 13.54
N MET A 333 -4.81 11.84 14.16
CA MET A 333 -6.17 12.37 13.99
C MET A 333 -6.31 13.77 14.59
N GLU A 334 -5.74 14.00 15.78
CA GLU A 334 -5.71 15.35 16.40
C GLU A 334 -5.03 16.37 15.50
N LYS A 335 -3.91 16.00 14.88
CA LYS A 335 -3.22 16.89 13.92
C LYS A 335 -4.07 17.24 12.70
N THR A 336 -5.00 16.36 12.31
CA THR A 336 -5.91 16.66 11.18
C THR A 336 -7.09 17.51 11.58
N GLN A 337 -7.51 17.43 12.84
CA GLN A 337 -8.59 18.25 13.40
C GLN A 337 -8.14 19.67 13.75
N VAL A 338 -6.84 19.89 13.91
CA VAL A 338 -6.31 21.26 14.09
C VAL A 338 -6.59 22.05 12.80
N ARG A 339 -7.47 23.04 12.89
CA ARG A 339 -7.78 23.97 11.80
C ARG A 339 -6.47 24.54 11.26
N ARG A 340 -6.19 24.30 9.97
CA ARG A 340 -5.09 24.95 9.26
C ARG A 340 -5.61 26.30 8.77
N VAL A 341 -5.11 27.35 9.36
CA VAL A 341 -5.36 28.72 8.92
C VAL A 341 -4.45 29.01 7.75
N THR A 342 -5.01 29.48 6.65
CA THR A 342 -4.23 29.95 5.50
C THR A 342 -3.52 31.27 5.86
N LYS A 343 -2.50 31.62 5.07
CA LYS A 343 -1.79 32.91 5.26
C LYS A 343 -2.75 34.07 5.14
N GLN A 344 -3.65 34.03 4.17
CA GLN A 344 -4.65 35.08 3.94
C GLN A 344 -5.60 35.22 5.13
N GLU A 345 -6.21 34.13 5.62
CA GLU A 345 -7.08 34.13 6.81
C GLU A 345 -6.34 34.71 8.05
N ALA A 346 -5.06 34.33 8.20
CA ALA A 346 -4.23 34.81 9.31
C ALA A 346 -3.97 36.30 9.21
N GLU A 347 -3.63 36.82 8.04
CA GLU A 347 -3.38 38.26 7.78
C GLU A 347 -4.66 39.07 7.95
N GLU A 348 -5.78 38.63 7.38
CA GLU A 348 -7.07 39.29 7.51
C GLU A 348 -7.53 39.40 8.98
N MET A 349 -7.42 38.29 9.73
CA MET A 349 -7.82 38.29 11.15
C MET A 349 -6.92 39.16 12.01
N VAL A 350 -5.61 39.15 11.77
CA VAL A 350 -4.67 39.99 12.50
C VAL A 350 -4.92 41.46 12.19
N LEU A 351 -5.22 41.82 10.94
CA LEU A 351 -5.59 43.17 10.53
C LEU A 351 -6.89 43.62 11.19
N ALA A 352 -7.94 42.78 11.14
CA ALA A 352 -9.24 43.06 11.74
C ALA A 352 -9.18 43.27 13.26
N LEU A 353 -8.15 42.75 13.92
CA LEU A 353 -7.92 42.86 15.36
C LEU A 353 -6.75 43.82 15.72
N ASN A 354 -6.46 44.77 14.84
CA ASN A 354 -5.44 45.80 15.03
C ASN A 354 -4.07 45.26 15.46
N GLY A 355 -3.67 44.13 14.86
CA GLY A 355 -2.38 43.50 15.12
C GLY A 355 -2.34 42.57 16.35
N ASN A 356 -3.45 42.39 17.06
CA ASN A 356 -3.51 41.53 18.24
C ASN A 356 -3.50 40.05 17.86
N LYS A 357 -2.29 39.47 17.76
CA LYS A 357 -2.08 38.11 17.35
C LYS A 357 -2.58 37.03 18.35
N SER A 358 -2.65 37.40 19.65
CA SER A 358 -3.19 36.50 20.66
C SER A 358 -4.70 36.29 20.46
N LEU A 359 -5.42 37.40 20.32
CA LEU A 359 -6.85 37.38 20.06
C LEU A 359 -7.16 36.84 18.67
N ALA A 360 -6.32 37.11 17.67
CA ALA A 360 -6.46 36.51 16.34
C ALA A 360 -6.34 34.99 16.36
N ALA A 361 -5.36 34.45 17.10
CA ALA A 361 -5.21 32.98 17.26
C ALA A 361 -6.43 32.37 17.95
N GLU A 362 -6.94 33.00 19.01
CA GLU A 362 -8.14 32.60 19.74
C GLU A 362 -9.39 32.60 18.83
N ARG A 363 -9.62 33.68 18.08
CA ARG A 363 -10.76 33.82 17.16
C ARG A 363 -10.71 32.81 16.00
N LEU A 364 -9.51 32.49 15.53
CA LEU A 364 -9.28 31.48 14.51
C LEU A 364 -9.32 30.04 15.06
N GLY A 365 -9.40 29.88 16.39
CA GLY A 365 -9.40 28.54 17.02
C GLY A 365 -8.08 27.80 16.84
N VAL A 366 -6.94 28.52 16.77
CA VAL A 366 -5.62 27.92 16.57
C VAL A 366 -4.63 28.38 17.65
N SER A 367 -3.55 27.62 17.84
CA SER A 367 -2.48 28.04 18.75
C SER A 367 -1.70 29.25 18.18
N ARG A 368 -1.15 30.08 19.05
CA ARG A 368 -0.27 31.20 18.62
C ARG A 368 0.86 30.78 17.70
N PRO A 369 1.61 29.67 18.00
CA PRO A 369 2.63 29.18 17.07
C PRO A 369 2.07 28.76 15.69
N ALA A 370 0.83 28.28 15.62
CA ALA A 370 0.18 27.94 14.35
C ALA A 370 -0.14 29.20 13.53
N LEU A 371 -0.63 30.27 14.18
CA LEU A 371 -0.86 31.56 13.55
C LEU A 371 0.45 32.15 13.01
N TYR A 372 1.53 32.13 13.80
CA TYR A 372 2.82 32.67 13.36
C TYR A 372 3.37 31.90 12.14
N ARG A 373 3.23 30.57 12.13
CA ARG A 373 3.61 29.75 10.97
C ARG A 373 2.78 30.10 9.73
N ALA A 374 1.47 30.32 9.89
CA ALA A 374 0.61 30.75 8.79
C ALA A 374 1.03 32.11 8.21
N LEU A 375 1.48 33.00 9.07
CA LEU A 375 2.01 34.32 8.68
C LEU A 375 3.43 34.28 8.08
N GLY A 376 4.06 33.08 7.98
CA GLY A 376 5.44 32.93 7.49
C GLY A 376 6.50 33.50 8.44
N ARG A 377 6.21 33.60 9.74
CA ARG A 377 7.12 34.14 10.76
C ARG A 377 7.50 33.08 11.77
N THR A 378 8.76 33.10 12.24
CA THR A 378 9.18 32.31 13.42
C THR A 378 8.54 32.89 14.69
N TYR A 379 8.12 32.02 15.62
CA TYR A 379 7.53 32.36 16.89
C TYR A 379 8.60 32.83 17.87
#